data_d482e88c4d5400e86c0ea0057a43159d
#
_entry.id   d482e88c4d5400e86c0ea0057a43159d
#
_cell.length_a   1.000
_cell.length_b   1.000
_cell.length_c   1.000
_cell.angle_alpha   90.00
_cell.angle_beta   90.00
_cell.angle_gamma   90.00
#
_symmetry.space_group_name_H-M   'P 1'
#
loop_
_entity.id
_entity.type
_entity.pdbx_description
1 polymer ?
#
loop_
_entity_poly.entity_id
_entity_poly.type
_entity_poly.pdbx_seq_one_letter_code
_entity_poly.pdbx_strand_id
1 'polypeptide(L)'
;MNYDELLAPAAKAMRPSGIRRFFDLAAEMPHCISLGVGEPDFKTPWSVRDAGIRSLELGRTKYTANAGLKELRGEICNYLQRRFDLHYKEENILVTVGGSEAIDLTIRAVVQPGDEVIIPEPCFVCYEPITQLTGGVPVHIATRAEDQFRLTADQLRAAITPRTKLLIFPYPNNPTGAVMSAAEMEEIAAVLRETNVLVLSDEIYSELTYGLDRHVSIASLPGMAERTIVVNGFSKSYAMTGWRLGYAAGPAPLVKVMTKIHQSCIMSAPTTSQYAAITALRQCDDQIEMMRDEYNRRRRYVVKALNEMGLTCFEPRGAFYVFPSIQISGLTSSEFCEQLLREKEVAIIPGSAFGASGEGYARISYAYSVDHLQTAMKRIREFLTEHGWIKK
;
A
#
# COMPACT_ATOMS: atom_id res chain seq x y z
N MET A 1 -19.98 -31.15 16.39
CA MET A 1 -18.79 -31.00 15.54
C MET A 1 -17.90 -29.96 16.21
N ASN A 2 -16.62 -30.27 16.49
CA ASN A 2 -15.69 -29.31 17.06
C ASN A 2 -14.94 -28.59 15.91
N TYR A 3 -15.41 -27.40 15.55
CA TYR A 3 -14.81 -26.61 14.44
C TYR A 3 -13.38 -26.20 14.72
N ASP A 4 -13.01 -26.02 16.00
CA ASP A 4 -11.65 -25.63 16.39
C ASP A 4 -10.58 -26.66 16.00
N GLU A 5 -10.95 -27.95 15.97
CA GLU A 5 -10.06 -29.04 15.55
C GLU A 5 -10.01 -29.21 14.00
N LEU A 6 -11.01 -28.66 13.30
CA LEU A 6 -11.14 -28.79 11.83
C LEU A 6 -10.47 -27.65 11.07
N LEU A 7 -10.27 -26.49 11.73
CA LEU A 7 -9.67 -25.31 11.10
C LEU A 7 -8.16 -25.48 10.92
N ALA A 8 -7.66 -25.04 9.77
CA ALA A 8 -6.22 -25.00 9.52
C ALA A 8 -5.51 -24.11 10.57
N PRO A 9 -4.43 -24.59 11.23
CA PRO A 9 -3.78 -23.83 12.31
C PRO A 9 -3.34 -22.43 11.90
N ALA A 10 -2.78 -22.26 10.70
CA ALA A 10 -2.36 -20.96 10.19
C ALA A 10 -3.53 -19.99 10.01
N ALA A 11 -4.69 -20.47 9.50
CA ALA A 11 -5.89 -19.63 9.35
C ALA A 11 -6.47 -19.25 10.72
N LYS A 12 -6.46 -20.17 11.67
CA LYS A 12 -6.95 -19.93 13.05
C LYS A 12 -6.07 -18.92 13.80
N ALA A 13 -4.77 -18.93 13.55
CA ALA A 13 -3.81 -18.02 14.18
C ALA A 13 -3.88 -16.57 13.64
N MET A 14 -4.53 -16.36 12.48
CA MET A 14 -4.69 -15.01 11.91
C MET A 14 -5.48 -14.11 12.85
N ARG A 15 -4.93 -12.94 13.14
CA ARG A 15 -5.61 -11.92 13.92
C ARG A 15 -6.57 -11.12 13.03
N PRO A 16 -7.79 -10.78 13.53
CA PRO A 16 -8.65 -9.83 12.84
C PRO A 16 -7.91 -8.51 12.62
N SER A 17 -8.17 -7.86 11.47
CA SER A 17 -7.57 -6.56 11.18
C SER A 17 -7.94 -5.52 12.25
N GLY A 18 -6.95 -4.98 12.96
CA GLY A 18 -7.15 -3.90 13.92
C GLY A 18 -7.81 -2.64 13.31
N ILE A 19 -7.64 -2.44 11.99
CA ILE A 19 -8.25 -1.34 11.24
C ILE A 19 -9.77 -1.49 11.18
N ARG A 20 -10.30 -2.72 10.99
CA ARG A 20 -11.74 -2.96 10.79
C ARG A 20 -12.56 -2.59 12.02
N ARG A 21 -12.06 -2.89 13.22
CA ARG A 21 -12.73 -2.52 14.47
C ARG A 21 -13.05 -1.02 14.54
N PHE A 22 -12.11 -0.16 14.10
CA PHE A 22 -12.33 1.29 14.09
C PHE A 22 -13.34 1.73 13.02
N PHE A 23 -13.41 1.04 11.90
CA PHE A 23 -14.43 1.31 10.89
C PHE A 23 -15.82 0.92 11.34
N ASP A 24 -15.95 -0.23 12.00
CA ASP A 24 -17.23 -0.70 12.52
C ASP A 24 -17.76 0.27 13.59
N LEU A 25 -16.91 0.72 14.51
CA LEU A 25 -17.26 1.74 15.51
C LEU A 25 -17.64 3.09 14.89
N ALA A 26 -16.89 3.55 13.89
CA ALA A 26 -17.16 4.81 13.21
C ALA A 26 -18.48 4.78 12.41
N ALA A 27 -18.86 3.62 11.88
CA ALA A 27 -20.10 3.45 11.12
C ALA A 27 -21.36 3.58 11.97
N GLU A 28 -21.26 3.36 13.28
CA GLU A 28 -22.37 3.54 14.24
C GLU A 28 -22.60 5.03 14.63
N MET A 29 -21.67 5.92 14.24
CA MET A 29 -21.68 7.33 14.65
C MET A 29 -22.03 8.24 13.46
N PRO A 30 -23.24 8.81 13.39
CA PRO A 30 -23.73 9.51 12.18
C PRO A 30 -22.98 10.82 11.85
N HIS A 31 -22.25 11.40 12.81
CA HIS A 31 -21.49 12.65 12.62
C HIS A 31 -19.97 12.42 12.65
N CYS A 32 -19.55 11.16 12.59
CA CYS A 32 -18.15 10.79 12.60
C CYS A 32 -17.45 11.20 11.30
N ILE A 33 -16.32 11.90 11.45
CA ILE A 33 -15.40 12.17 10.36
C ILE A 33 -14.35 11.08 10.35
N SER A 34 -14.46 10.15 9.40
CA SER A 34 -13.48 9.07 9.26
C SER A 34 -12.33 9.53 8.38
N LEU A 35 -11.12 9.61 8.94
CA LEU A 35 -9.85 9.80 8.24
C LEU A 35 -9.04 8.49 8.19
N GLY A 36 -9.72 7.37 8.43
CA GLY A 36 -9.06 6.05 8.50
C GLY A 36 -9.03 5.30 7.17
N VAL A 37 -9.94 5.59 6.23
CA VAL A 37 -10.04 4.83 4.98
C VAL A 37 -8.91 5.19 4.03
N GLY A 38 -8.29 4.18 3.46
CA GLY A 38 -7.20 4.32 2.49
C GLY A 38 -7.69 4.31 1.03
N GLU A 39 -8.63 5.19 0.69
CA GLU A 39 -9.19 5.30 -0.67
C GLU A 39 -9.10 6.73 -1.18
N PRO A 40 -8.87 6.93 -2.51
CA PRO A 40 -9.05 8.22 -3.13
C PRO A 40 -10.49 8.73 -2.95
N ASP A 41 -10.66 10.01 -2.61
CA ASP A 41 -11.97 10.67 -2.57
C ASP A 41 -12.43 11.17 -3.95
N PHE A 42 -11.60 11.02 -4.95
CA PHE A 42 -11.95 11.28 -6.34
C PHE A 42 -12.74 10.13 -6.94
N LYS A 43 -13.63 10.46 -7.86
CA LYS A 43 -14.28 9.45 -8.71
C LYS A 43 -13.31 8.98 -9.79
N THR A 44 -13.37 7.71 -10.15
CA THR A 44 -12.71 7.20 -11.35
C THR A 44 -12.96 8.13 -12.54
N PRO A 45 -11.95 8.53 -13.34
CA PRO A 45 -12.13 9.43 -14.48
C PRO A 45 -13.25 8.99 -15.40
N TRP A 46 -13.99 9.96 -15.98
CA TRP A 46 -15.18 9.63 -16.77
C TRP A 46 -14.86 8.73 -17.96
N SER A 47 -13.78 9.01 -18.69
CA SER A 47 -13.36 8.18 -19.83
C SER A 47 -13.14 6.71 -19.47
N VAL A 48 -12.63 6.46 -18.28
CA VAL A 48 -12.41 5.09 -17.75
C VAL A 48 -13.74 4.42 -17.41
N ARG A 49 -14.67 5.15 -16.76
CA ARG A 49 -16.01 4.64 -16.45
C ARG A 49 -16.80 4.35 -17.72
N ASP A 50 -16.75 5.24 -18.69
CA ASP A 50 -17.39 5.08 -19.99
C ASP A 50 -16.86 3.85 -20.75
N ALA A 51 -15.54 3.63 -20.75
CA ALA A 51 -14.93 2.44 -21.33
C ALA A 51 -15.42 1.15 -20.67
N GLY A 52 -15.61 1.17 -19.34
CA GLY A 52 -16.21 0.06 -18.60
C GLY A 52 -17.66 -0.21 -19.03
N ILE A 53 -18.50 0.82 -19.07
CA ILE A 53 -19.90 0.75 -19.55
C ILE A 53 -19.94 0.21 -20.97
N ARG A 54 -19.16 0.76 -21.88
CA ARG A 54 -19.10 0.34 -23.27
C ARG A 54 -18.65 -1.10 -23.43
N SER A 55 -17.79 -1.60 -22.56
CA SER A 55 -17.38 -3.02 -22.59
C SER A 55 -18.57 -3.96 -22.35
N LEU A 56 -19.49 -3.56 -21.47
CA LEU A 56 -20.73 -4.31 -21.20
C LEU A 56 -21.73 -4.19 -22.36
N GLU A 57 -21.93 -3.00 -22.90
CA GLU A 57 -22.79 -2.77 -24.08
C GLU A 57 -22.35 -3.59 -25.29
N LEU A 58 -21.04 -3.77 -25.47
CA LEU A 58 -20.45 -4.58 -26.53
C LEU A 58 -20.42 -6.09 -26.20
N GLY A 59 -21.02 -6.52 -25.08
CA GLY A 59 -21.07 -7.92 -24.68
C GLY A 59 -19.70 -8.53 -24.35
N ARG A 60 -18.70 -7.72 -23.93
CA ARG A 60 -17.36 -8.18 -23.55
C ARG A 60 -17.36 -8.76 -22.13
N THR A 61 -18.07 -9.87 -21.95
CA THR A 61 -18.34 -10.48 -20.63
C THR A 61 -17.75 -11.88 -20.45
N LYS A 62 -16.94 -12.33 -21.41
CA LYS A 62 -16.28 -13.65 -21.36
C LYS A 62 -14.96 -13.57 -20.61
N TYR A 63 -14.45 -14.72 -20.18
CA TYR A 63 -13.10 -14.81 -19.61
C TYR A 63 -12.04 -14.24 -20.56
N THR A 64 -11.04 -13.57 -19.99
CA THR A 64 -9.83 -13.19 -20.71
C THR A 64 -8.79 -14.33 -20.62
N ALA A 65 -7.63 -14.15 -21.26
CA ALA A 65 -6.47 -14.98 -20.98
C ALA A 65 -6.11 -14.90 -19.49
N ASN A 66 -5.60 -15.97 -18.91
CA ASN A 66 -5.27 -16.02 -17.47
C ASN A 66 -4.32 -14.90 -17.03
N ALA A 67 -3.31 -14.57 -17.83
CA ALA A 67 -2.41 -13.45 -17.53
C ALA A 67 -3.02 -12.05 -17.79
N GLY A 68 -4.27 -11.98 -18.25
CA GLY A 68 -4.96 -10.76 -18.65
C GLY A 68 -4.95 -10.51 -20.17
N LEU A 69 -5.78 -9.56 -20.62
CA LEU A 69 -5.84 -9.13 -22.01
C LEU A 69 -4.45 -8.78 -22.53
N LYS A 70 -4.09 -9.29 -23.73
CA LYS A 70 -2.80 -9.00 -24.33
C LYS A 70 -2.61 -7.49 -24.53
N GLU A 71 -3.64 -6.80 -24.99
CA GLU A 71 -3.65 -5.35 -25.16
C GLU A 71 -3.35 -4.62 -23.85
N LEU A 72 -4.00 -5.01 -22.74
CA LEU A 72 -3.74 -4.41 -21.44
C LEU A 72 -2.30 -4.63 -20.97
N ARG A 73 -1.77 -5.85 -21.13
CA ARG A 73 -0.38 -6.15 -20.75
C ARG A 73 0.62 -5.31 -21.55
N GLY A 74 0.35 -5.10 -22.86
CA GLY A 74 1.15 -4.20 -23.69
C GLY A 74 1.09 -2.75 -23.21
N GLU A 75 -0.10 -2.24 -22.84
CA GLU A 75 -0.23 -0.88 -22.30
C GLU A 75 0.44 -0.74 -20.89
N ILE A 76 0.41 -1.78 -20.06
CA ILE A 76 1.17 -1.78 -18.81
C ILE A 76 2.68 -1.68 -19.09
N CYS A 77 3.21 -2.41 -20.08
CA CYS A 77 4.62 -2.29 -20.47
C CYS A 77 4.96 -0.87 -20.93
N ASN A 78 4.13 -0.28 -21.79
CA ASN A 78 4.29 1.10 -22.27
C ASN A 78 4.26 2.12 -21.12
N TYR A 79 3.34 1.93 -20.18
CA TYR A 79 3.20 2.77 -19.00
C TYR A 79 4.43 2.67 -18.09
N LEU A 80 4.89 1.46 -17.76
CA LEU A 80 6.05 1.22 -16.91
C LEU A 80 7.32 1.81 -17.52
N GLN A 81 7.50 1.69 -18.84
CA GLN A 81 8.61 2.31 -19.55
C GLN A 81 8.53 3.83 -19.52
N ARG A 82 7.37 4.40 -19.84
CA ARG A 82 7.14 5.85 -19.94
C ARG A 82 7.26 6.56 -18.58
N ARG A 83 6.75 5.93 -17.52
CA ARG A 83 6.65 6.56 -16.20
C ARG A 83 7.83 6.25 -15.28
N PHE A 84 8.42 5.05 -15.37
CA PHE A 84 9.38 4.55 -14.38
C PHE A 84 10.66 3.97 -14.99
N ASP A 85 10.85 4.08 -16.31
CA ASP A 85 12.00 3.52 -17.04
C ASP A 85 12.21 2.01 -16.81
N LEU A 86 11.10 1.28 -16.69
CA LEU A 86 11.08 -0.18 -16.53
C LEU A 86 10.77 -0.85 -17.88
N HIS A 87 11.68 -1.69 -18.33
CA HIS A 87 11.61 -2.33 -19.65
C HIS A 87 11.14 -3.78 -19.53
N TYR A 88 9.83 -3.98 -19.60
CA TYR A 88 9.18 -5.28 -19.58
C TYR A 88 8.55 -5.62 -20.93
N LYS A 89 8.37 -6.94 -21.16
CA LYS A 89 7.57 -7.49 -22.25
C LYS A 89 6.25 -8.02 -21.70
N GLU A 90 5.28 -8.30 -22.55
CA GLU A 90 3.97 -8.82 -22.15
C GLU A 90 4.05 -10.11 -21.30
N GLU A 91 5.06 -10.94 -21.51
CA GLU A 91 5.30 -12.17 -20.74
C GLU A 91 5.77 -11.94 -19.29
N ASN A 92 6.21 -10.71 -19.01
CA ASN A 92 6.62 -10.26 -17.67
C ASN A 92 5.44 -9.72 -16.86
N ILE A 93 4.23 -9.63 -17.42
CA ILE A 93 3.07 -8.99 -16.79
C ILE A 93 1.98 -10.02 -16.48
N LEU A 94 1.50 -9.99 -15.23
CA LEU A 94 0.30 -10.69 -14.79
C LEU A 94 -0.70 -9.68 -14.26
N VAL A 95 -1.87 -9.61 -14.88
CA VAL A 95 -3.01 -8.80 -14.41
C VAL A 95 -3.74 -9.53 -13.29
N THR A 96 -3.97 -8.85 -12.17
CA THR A 96 -4.49 -9.43 -10.93
C THR A 96 -5.72 -8.73 -10.39
N VAL A 97 -6.42 -9.36 -9.44
CA VAL A 97 -7.57 -8.78 -8.73
C VAL A 97 -7.07 -7.80 -7.63
N GLY A 98 -6.54 -6.66 -8.08
CA GLY A 98 -5.87 -5.66 -7.24
C GLY A 98 -4.43 -6.05 -6.87
N GLY A 99 -3.71 -5.10 -6.25
CA GLY A 99 -2.33 -5.33 -5.79
C GLY A 99 -2.23 -6.40 -4.71
N SER A 100 -3.25 -6.57 -3.88
CA SER A 100 -3.23 -7.59 -2.81
C SER A 100 -3.13 -9.02 -3.35
N GLU A 101 -3.77 -9.33 -4.49
CA GLU A 101 -3.58 -10.63 -5.14
C GLU A 101 -2.17 -10.76 -5.71
N ALA A 102 -1.62 -9.71 -6.30
CA ALA A 102 -0.24 -9.74 -6.80
C ALA A 102 0.78 -10.04 -5.67
N ILE A 103 0.55 -9.49 -4.48
CA ILE A 103 1.33 -9.77 -3.27
C ILE A 103 1.17 -11.25 -2.87
N ASP A 104 -0.07 -11.75 -2.76
CA ASP A 104 -0.37 -13.13 -2.38
C ASP A 104 0.27 -14.12 -3.34
N LEU A 105 0.09 -13.92 -4.65
CA LEU A 105 0.67 -14.75 -5.70
C LEU A 105 2.20 -14.76 -5.67
N THR A 106 2.82 -13.61 -5.40
CA THR A 106 4.28 -13.50 -5.28
C THR A 106 4.78 -14.35 -4.12
N ILE A 107 4.21 -14.17 -2.93
CA ILE A 107 4.60 -14.90 -1.73
C ILE A 107 4.38 -16.41 -1.92
N ARG A 108 3.21 -16.83 -2.42
CA ARG A 108 2.91 -18.24 -2.71
C ARG A 108 3.81 -18.87 -3.76
N ALA A 109 4.31 -18.08 -4.72
CA ALA A 109 5.16 -18.61 -5.78
C ALA A 109 6.59 -18.87 -5.32
N VAL A 110 7.08 -18.19 -4.26
CA VAL A 110 8.50 -18.21 -3.89
C VAL A 110 8.78 -18.68 -2.47
N VAL A 111 7.82 -18.58 -1.54
CA VAL A 111 8.00 -18.90 -0.12
C VAL A 111 7.57 -20.33 0.17
N GLN A 112 8.43 -21.08 0.84
CA GLN A 112 8.19 -22.42 1.35
C GLN A 112 8.09 -22.40 2.89
N PRO A 113 7.51 -23.43 3.53
CA PRO A 113 7.51 -23.51 4.98
C PRO A 113 8.91 -23.41 5.59
N GLY A 114 9.08 -22.46 6.51
CA GLY A 114 10.35 -22.15 7.18
C GLY A 114 11.24 -21.12 6.47
N ASP A 115 10.92 -20.69 5.24
CA ASP A 115 11.60 -19.57 4.59
C ASP A 115 11.26 -18.26 5.32
N GLU A 116 12.26 -17.39 5.47
CA GLU A 116 12.11 -16.09 6.09
C GLU A 116 11.73 -15.02 5.07
N VAL A 117 10.74 -14.19 5.45
CA VAL A 117 10.30 -13.02 4.68
C VAL A 117 10.57 -11.77 5.51
N ILE A 118 11.47 -10.91 5.04
CA ILE A 118 11.76 -9.63 5.71
C ILE A 118 10.66 -8.63 5.41
N ILE A 119 10.11 -8.03 6.47
CA ILE A 119 9.00 -7.08 6.42
C ILE A 119 9.38 -5.83 7.23
N PRO A 120 9.73 -4.70 6.57
CA PRO A 120 9.90 -3.43 7.26
C PRO A 120 8.58 -2.95 7.87
N GLU A 121 8.58 -2.59 9.15
CA GLU A 121 7.43 -2.04 9.89
C GLU A 121 7.67 -0.58 10.30
N PRO A 122 6.61 0.23 10.41
CA PRO A 122 5.20 -0.08 10.18
C PRO A 122 4.88 -0.23 8.68
N CYS A 123 3.94 -1.14 8.36
CA CYS A 123 3.63 -1.49 6.97
C CYS A 123 2.17 -1.88 6.74
N PHE A 124 1.80 -2.11 5.48
CA PHE A 124 0.47 -2.57 5.13
C PHE A 124 0.18 -3.95 5.70
N VAL A 125 -1.00 -4.11 6.26
CA VAL A 125 -1.41 -5.22 7.14
C VAL A 125 -1.52 -6.59 6.48
N CYS A 126 -1.39 -6.73 5.16
CA CYS A 126 -1.57 -8.02 4.49
C CYS A 126 -0.28 -8.86 4.40
N TYR A 127 0.90 -8.28 4.54
CA TYR A 127 2.16 -8.98 4.27
C TYR A 127 2.42 -10.14 5.24
N GLU A 128 2.32 -9.87 6.53
CA GLU A 128 2.54 -10.88 7.58
C GLU A 128 1.53 -12.04 7.49
N PRO A 129 0.20 -11.80 7.45
CA PRO A 129 -0.77 -12.89 7.36
C PRO A 129 -0.59 -13.78 6.12
N ILE A 130 -0.28 -13.20 4.97
CA ILE A 130 -0.05 -13.97 3.73
C ILE A 130 1.23 -14.81 3.87
N THR A 131 2.29 -14.25 4.46
CA THR A 131 3.53 -15.00 4.76
C THR A 131 3.24 -16.19 5.66
N GLN A 132 2.49 -15.99 6.74
CA GLN A 132 2.14 -17.06 7.69
C GLN A 132 1.26 -18.15 7.04
N LEU A 133 0.32 -17.76 6.16
CA LEU A 133 -0.53 -18.71 5.43
C LEU A 133 0.26 -19.64 4.49
N THR A 134 1.42 -19.21 4.02
CA THR A 134 2.31 -20.06 3.20
C THR A 134 3.28 -20.90 4.04
N GLY A 135 3.24 -20.76 5.37
CA GLY A 135 4.20 -21.39 6.30
C GLY A 135 5.54 -20.65 6.38
N GLY A 136 5.66 -19.49 5.74
CA GLY A 136 6.82 -18.62 5.86
C GLY A 136 6.91 -17.96 7.24
N VAL A 137 8.11 -17.54 7.60
CA VAL A 137 8.44 -16.89 8.88
C VAL A 137 8.63 -15.40 8.64
N PRO A 138 7.73 -14.52 9.12
CA PRO A 138 7.92 -13.08 9.02
C PRO A 138 9.09 -12.63 9.92
N VAL A 139 10.01 -11.84 9.36
CA VAL A 139 11.13 -11.21 10.05
C VAL A 139 10.94 -9.70 9.99
N HIS A 140 10.52 -9.11 11.09
CA HIS A 140 10.19 -7.70 11.16
C HIS A 140 11.43 -6.84 11.38
N ILE A 141 11.55 -5.75 10.60
CA ILE A 141 12.54 -4.69 10.81
C ILE A 141 11.81 -3.41 11.20
N ALA A 142 12.02 -2.96 12.43
CA ALA A 142 11.46 -1.70 12.90
C ALA A 142 12.17 -0.51 12.20
N THR A 143 11.48 0.17 11.30
CA THR A 143 11.93 1.46 10.76
C THR A 143 11.59 2.57 11.76
N ARG A 144 12.37 3.64 11.77
CA ARG A 144 12.33 4.67 12.81
C ARG A 144 11.99 6.04 12.26
N ALA A 145 11.40 6.88 13.10
CA ALA A 145 11.09 8.26 12.74
C ALA A 145 12.33 9.10 12.42
N GLU A 146 13.46 8.82 13.09
CA GLU A 146 14.75 9.48 12.83
C GLU A 146 15.21 9.25 11.39
N ASP A 147 14.95 8.07 10.84
CA ASP A 147 15.24 7.70 9.46
C ASP A 147 14.05 7.98 8.53
N GLN A 148 13.04 8.72 8.99
CA GLN A 148 11.78 8.97 8.26
C GLN A 148 11.09 7.68 7.84
N PHE A 149 11.13 6.64 8.65
CA PHE A 149 10.58 5.30 8.42
C PHE A 149 11.12 4.61 7.14
N ARG A 150 12.39 4.86 6.80
CA ARG A 150 13.09 4.18 5.70
C ARG A 150 13.86 2.99 6.23
N LEU A 151 13.93 1.94 5.42
CA LEU A 151 14.80 0.80 5.65
C LEU A 151 16.25 1.20 5.35
N THR A 152 17.17 0.93 6.28
CA THR A 152 18.61 1.16 6.04
C THR A 152 19.32 -0.13 5.60
N ALA A 153 20.44 0.04 4.87
CA ALA A 153 21.26 -1.09 4.42
C ALA A 153 21.80 -1.92 5.59
N ASP A 154 22.16 -1.28 6.70
CA ASP A 154 22.66 -1.97 7.89
C ASP A 154 21.57 -2.80 8.58
N GLN A 155 20.35 -2.26 8.68
CA GLN A 155 19.20 -3.02 9.20
C GLN A 155 18.91 -4.25 8.31
N LEU A 156 18.93 -4.07 6.99
CA LEU A 156 18.71 -5.17 6.06
C LEU A 156 19.80 -6.23 6.18
N ARG A 157 21.07 -5.82 6.21
CA ARG A 157 22.21 -6.74 6.34
C ARG A 157 22.14 -7.56 7.63
N ALA A 158 21.75 -6.94 8.72
CA ALA A 158 21.61 -7.61 10.02
C ALA A 158 20.47 -8.63 10.06
N ALA A 159 19.43 -8.44 9.25
CA ALA A 159 18.25 -9.31 9.22
C ALA A 159 18.38 -10.51 8.26
N ILE A 160 19.30 -10.46 7.28
CA ILE A 160 19.49 -11.53 6.30
C ILE A 160 20.15 -12.74 6.94
N THR A 161 19.53 -13.90 6.74
CA THR A 161 20.08 -15.22 7.12
C THR A 161 20.08 -16.17 5.92
N PRO A 162 20.66 -17.37 6.02
CA PRO A 162 20.59 -18.37 4.95
C PRO A 162 19.15 -18.83 4.60
N ARG A 163 18.17 -18.55 5.48
CA ARG A 163 16.76 -18.86 5.24
C ARG A 163 15.98 -17.70 4.62
N THR A 164 16.58 -16.52 4.51
CA THR A 164 15.91 -15.35 3.95
C THR A 164 15.64 -15.55 2.47
N LYS A 165 14.37 -15.56 2.10
CA LYS A 165 13.89 -15.79 0.75
C LYS A 165 13.44 -14.54 0.04
N LEU A 166 12.73 -13.67 0.76
CA LEU A 166 12.03 -12.52 0.19
C LEU A 166 12.19 -11.29 1.09
N LEU A 167 12.47 -10.15 0.48
CA LEU A 167 12.29 -8.83 1.08
C LEU A 167 11.00 -8.23 0.52
N ILE A 168 10.08 -7.80 1.39
CA ILE A 168 8.99 -6.91 1.03
C ILE A 168 9.50 -5.48 1.10
N PHE A 169 9.38 -4.74 0.00
CA PHE A 169 9.90 -3.39 -0.15
C PHE A 169 8.74 -2.43 -0.49
N PRO A 170 8.03 -1.88 0.55
CA PRO A 170 6.75 -1.22 0.39
C PRO A 170 6.92 0.31 0.31
N TYR A 171 7.52 0.84 -0.74
CA TYR A 171 7.71 2.28 -0.92
C TYR A 171 7.15 2.78 -2.26
N PRO A 172 6.35 3.89 -2.25
CA PRO A 172 5.92 4.73 -1.12
C PRO A 172 5.06 3.98 -0.12
N ASN A 173 5.31 4.22 1.19
CA ASN A 173 4.82 3.38 2.26
C ASN A 173 3.40 3.76 2.75
N ASN A 174 2.60 2.76 3.03
CA ASN A 174 1.42 2.82 3.89
C ASN A 174 1.77 2.09 5.19
N PRO A 175 1.78 2.74 6.36
CA PRO A 175 1.00 3.93 6.75
C PRO A 175 1.77 5.26 6.76
N THR A 176 3.08 5.27 6.60
CA THR A 176 3.92 6.42 6.97
C THR A 176 4.01 7.51 5.90
N GLY A 177 3.79 7.17 4.63
CA GLY A 177 4.06 8.05 3.50
C GLY A 177 5.56 8.24 3.20
N ALA A 178 6.40 7.40 3.78
CA ALA A 178 7.84 7.39 3.50
C ALA A 178 8.11 7.00 2.05
N VAL A 179 9.16 7.60 1.50
CA VAL A 179 9.73 7.26 0.18
C VAL A 179 11.23 7.07 0.34
N MET A 180 11.84 6.35 -0.59
CA MET A 180 13.29 6.22 -0.67
C MET A 180 13.81 6.91 -1.92
N SER A 181 14.95 7.59 -1.78
CA SER A 181 15.69 8.15 -2.91
C SER A 181 16.42 7.07 -3.69
N ALA A 182 16.82 7.38 -4.92
CA ALA A 182 17.63 6.46 -5.74
C ALA A 182 18.95 6.05 -5.04
N ALA A 183 19.58 6.97 -4.31
CA ALA A 183 20.80 6.67 -3.57
C ALA A 183 20.57 5.69 -2.42
N GLU A 184 19.52 5.89 -1.63
CA GLU A 184 19.15 4.99 -0.54
C GLU A 184 18.72 3.60 -1.05
N MET A 185 18.01 3.55 -2.19
CA MET A 185 17.67 2.28 -2.85
C MET A 185 18.92 1.57 -3.37
N GLU A 186 19.92 2.30 -3.86
CA GLU A 186 21.19 1.71 -4.30
C GLU A 186 21.96 1.07 -3.14
N GLU A 187 21.93 1.65 -1.95
CA GLU A 187 22.50 1.04 -0.73
C GLU A 187 21.81 -0.30 -0.40
N ILE A 188 20.48 -0.35 -0.49
CA ILE A 188 19.69 -1.59 -0.32
C ILE A 188 20.04 -2.60 -1.42
N ALA A 189 20.09 -2.15 -2.68
CA ALA A 189 20.41 -2.99 -3.83
C ALA A 189 21.83 -3.58 -3.73
N ALA A 190 22.80 -2.83 -3.22
CA ALA A 190 24.15 -3.31 -3.00
C ALA A 190 24.19 -4.51 -2.04
N VAL A 191 23.44 -4.44 -0.93
CA VAL A 191 23.29 -5.57 0.00
C VAL A 191 22.65 -6.79 -0.70
N LEU A 192 21.57 -6.56 -1.45
CA LEU A 192 20.82 -7.62 -2.10
C LEU A 192 21.61 -8.35 -3.21
N ARG A 193 22.50 -7.64 -3.93
CA ARG A 193 23.34 -8.23 -4.99
C ARG A 193 24.28 -9.31 -4.46
N GLU A 194 24.64 -9.26 -3.19
CA GLU A 194 25.49 -10.25 -2.52
C GLU A 194 24.70 -11.48 -2.06
N THR A 195 23.40 -11.55 -2.33
CA THR A 195 22.49 -12.58 -1.85
C THR A 195 21.63 -13.17 -2.95
N ASN A 196 20.87 -14.24 -2.63
CA ASN A 196 19.81 -14.80 -3.47
C ASN A 196 18.40 -14.34 -3.05
N VAL A 197 18.29 -13.28 -2.24
CA VAL A 197 17.02 -12.75 -1.78
C VAL A 197 16.27 -12.10 -2.93
N LEU A 198 15.01 -12.47 -3.09
CA LEU A 198 14.07 -11.84 -4.02
C LEU A 198 13.46 -10.58 -3.40
N VAL A 199 12.95 -9.69 -4.23
CA VAL A 199 12.28 -8.47 -3.79
C VAL A 199 10.84 -8.45 -4.30
N LEU A 200 9.88 -8.24 -3.39
CA LEU A 200 8.53 -7.81 -3.72
C LEU A 200 8.48 -6.30 -3.48
N SER A 201 8.52 -5.52 -4.57
CA SER A 201 8.40 -4.06 -4.50
C SER A 201 6.95 -3.65 -4.65
N ASP A 202 6.31 -3.28 -3.52
CA ASP A 202 4.93 -2.78 -3.55
C ASP A 202 4.95 -1.27 -3.86
N GLU A 203 4.66 -0.96 -5.11
CA GLU A 203 4.71 0.38 -5.68
C GLU A 203 3.32 0.94 -6.00
N ILE A 204 2.28 0.48 -5.29
CA ILE A 204 0.89 0.90 -5.53
C ILE A 204 0.67 2.43 -5.41
N TYR A 205 1.56 3.12 -4.73
CA TYR A 205 1.54 4.57 -4.56
C TYR A 205 2.59 5.30 -5.41
N SER A 206 3.22 4.66 -6.39
CA SER A 206 4.32 5.22 -7.20
C SER A 206 4.00 6.56 -7.87
N GLU A 207 2.75 6.78 -8.28
CA GLU A 207 2.29 8.05 -8.88
C GLU A 207 1.99 9.15 -7.85
N LEU A 208 1.82 8.78 -6.59
CA LEU A 208 1.50 9.70 -5.51
C LEU A 208 2.76 10.02 -4.71
N THR A 209 3.70 10.71 -5.35
CA THR A 209 4.94 11.22 -4.75
C THR A 209 5.01 12.74 -4.87
N TYR A 210 5.61 13.40 -3.87
CA TYR A 210 5.58 14.85 -3.72
C TYR A 210 6.97 15.42 -3.52
N GLY A 211 7.29 16.50 -4.24
CA GLY A 211 8.60 17.18 -4.12
C GLY A 211 9.77 16.35 -4.65
N LEU A 212 9.48 15.37 -5.49
CA LEU A 212 10.44 14.56 -6.25
C LEU A 212 10.11 14.71 -7.74
N ASP A 213 11.09 14.54 -8.59
CA ASP A 213 10.85 14.57 -10.03
C ASP A 213 9.94 13.42 -10.45
N ARG A 214 10.25 12.20 -10.02
CA ARG A 214 9.43 10.98 -10.20
C ARG A 214 9.81 9.92 -9.17
N HIS A 215 8.91 8.95 -8.98
CA HIS A 215 9.23 7.71 -8.28
C HIS A 215 10.32 6.93 -9.04
N VAL A 216 11.29 6.42 -8.30
CA VAL A 216 12.30 5.48 -8.81
C VAL A 216 11.93 4.09 -8.32
N SER A 217 11.82 3.12 -9.22
CA SER A 217 11.62 1.72 -8.85
C SER A 217 12.95 1.07 -8.53
N ILE A 218 13.02 0.27 -7.47
CA ILE A 218 14.23 -0.52 -7.17
C ILE A 218 14.55 -1.49 -8.33
N ALA A 219 13.55 -1.92 -9.10
CA ALA A 219 13.73 -2.79 -10.26
C ALA A 219 14.50 -2.11 -11.42
N SER A 220 14.58 -0.77 -11.46
CA SER A 220 15.35 -0.04 -12.46
C SER A 220 16.85 0.01 -12.18
N LEU A 221 17.26 -0.34 -10.95
CA LEU A 221 18.67 -0.33 -10.57
C LEU A 221 19.43 -1.53 -11.15
N PRO A 222 20.72 -1.39 -11.47
CA PRO A 222 21.53 -2.48 -12.02
C PRO A 222 21.48 -3.75 -11.18
N GLY A 223 21.20 -4.90 -11.80
CA GLY A 223 21.14 -6.20 -11.13
C GLY A 223 19.91 -6.43 -10.27
N MET A 224 18.89 -5.57 -10.39
CA MET A 224 17.66 -5.71 -9.60
C MET A 224 16.47 -6.22 -10.40
N ALA A 225 16.43 -6.00 -11.71
CA ALA A 225 15.30 -6.43 -12.55
C ALA A 225 15.05 -7.95 -12.51
N GLU A 226 16.13 -8.77 -12.45
CA GLU A 226 16.03 -10.22 -12.45
C GLU A 226 15.64 -10.84 -11.11
N ARG A 227 15.56 -10.04 -10.05
CA ARG A 227 15.17 -10.48 -8.69
C ARG A 227 13.99 -9.74 -8.10
N THR A 228 13.41 -8.79 -8.82
CA THR A 228 12.31 -7.96 -8.31
C THR A 228 10.99 -8.28 -9.00
N ILE A 229 9.95 -8.45 -8.22
CA ILE A 229 8.56 -8.42 -8.67
C ILE A 229 7.96 -7.09 -8.21
N VAL A 230 7.65 -6.23 -9.17
CA VAL A 230 6.95 -4.96 -8.95
C VAL A 230 5.46 -5.25 -8.86
N VAL A 231 4.85 -4.87 -7.76
CA VAL A 231 3.39 -4.89 -7.56
C VAL A 231 2.86 -3.48 -7.70
N ASN A 232 1.89 -3.30 -8.58
CA ASN A 232 1.24 -2.01 -8.79
C ASN A 232 -0.22 -2.21 -9.22
N GLY A 233 -0.93 -1.14 -9.54
CA GLY A 233 -2.33 -1.25 -9.94
C GLY A 233 -3.03 0.08 -10.13
N PHE A 234 -4.34 -0.01 -10.32
CA PHE A 234 -5.18 1.13 -10.72
C PHE A 234 -5.91 1.78 -9.54
N SER A 235 -5.90 1.12 -8.38
CA SER A 235 -6.70 1.53 -7.22
C SER A 235 -6.43 2.95 -6.76
N LYS A 236 -5.15 3.38 -6.74
CA LYS A 236 -4.74 4.66 -6.16
C LYS A 236 -4.53 5.72 -7.21
N SER A 237 -3.74 5.42 -8.24
CA SER A 237 -3.39 6.36 -9.31
C SER A 237 -4.60 6.80 -10.16
N TYR A 238 -5.60 5.92 -10.31
CA TYR A 238 -6.78 6.17 -11.14
C TYR A 238 -8.10 6.18 -10.38
N ALA A 239 -8.06 6.21 -9.03
CA ALA A 239 -9.25 6.14 -8.19
C ALA A 239 -10.17 4.94 -8.56
N MET A 240 -9.56 3.76 -8.73
CA MET A 240 -10.24 2.54 -9.17
C MET A 240 -10.26 1.45 -8.07
N THR A 241 -10.44 1.81 -6.81
CA THR A 241 -10.40 0.85 -5.69
C THR A 241 -11.43 -0.26 -5.83
N GLY A 242 -12.67 0.07 -6.17
CA GLY A 242 -13.79 -0.86 -6.35
C GLY A 242 -13.73 -1.71 -7.62
N TRP A 243 -12.90 -1.36 -8.59
CA TRP A 243 -12.72 -2.10 -9.85
C TRP A 243 -11.89 -3.37 -9.68
N ARG A 244 -11.18 -3.50 -8.55
CA ARG A 244 -10.36 -4.66 -8.20
C ARG A 244 -9.38 -5.04 -9.31
N LEU A 245 -8.52 -4.12 -9.73
CA LEU A 245 -7.53 -4.37 -10.78
C LEU A 245 -6.13 -3.90 -10.36
N GLY A 246 -5.16 -4.79 -10.54
CA GLY A 246 -3.75 -4.55 -10.32
C GLY A 246 -2.92 -5.42 -11.25
N TYR A 247 -1.62 -5.43 -11.03
CA TYR A 247 -0.71 -6.28 -11.79
C TYR A 247 0.59 -6.53 -11.03
N ALA A 248 1.24 -7.64 -11.39
CA ALA A 248 2.63 -7.91 -11.07
C ALA A 248 3.46 -7.80 -12.34
N ALA A 249 4.65 -7.22 -12.24
CA ALA A 249 5.64 -7.15 -13.31
C ALA A 249 6.99 -7.67 -12.80
N GLY A 250 7.61 -8.62 -13.50
CA GLY A 250 8.87 -9.20 -13.04
C GLY A 250 9.44 -10.27 -13.98
N PRO A 251 10.43 -11.05 -13.53
CA PRO A 251 11.04 -12.11 -14.34
C PRO A 251 10.00 -13.10 -14.87
N ALA A 252 10.02 -13.37 -16.17
CA ALA A 252 9.05 -14.24 -16.84
C ALA A 252 8.91 -15.64 -16.20
N PRO A 253 9.98 -16.31 -15.71
CA PRO A 253 9.84 -17.58 -14.99
C PRO A 253 8.97 -17.48 -13.73
N LEU A 254 9.10 -16.40 -12.94
CA LEU A 254 8.29 -16.15 -11.74
C LEU A 254 6.85 -15.84 -12.11
N VAL A 255 6.64 -14.93 -13.05
CA VAL A 255 5.30 -14.55 -13.56
C VAL A 255 4.56 -15.78 -14.11
N LYS A 256 5.26 -16.69 -14.79
CA LYS A 256 4.68 -17.96 -15.29
C LYS A 256 4.16 -18.85 -14.15
N VAL A 257 4.87 -18.95 -13.04
CA VAL A 257 4.42 -19.72 -11.86
C VAL A 257 3.24 -19.01 -11.19
N MET A 258 3.33 -17.70 -10.97
CA MET A 258 2.23 -16.90 -10.43
C MET A 258 0.95 -17.03 -11.27
N THR A 259 1.07 -17.05 -12.60
CA THR A 259 -0.07 -17.24 -13.52
C THR A 259 -0.75 -18.60 -13.32
N LYS A 260 -0.01 -19.67 -13.02
CA LYS A 260 -0.61 -21.00 -12.73
C LYS A 260 -1.42 -20.97 -11.44
N ILE A 261 -0.93 -20.29 -10.40
CA ILE A 261 -1.67 -20.15 -9.13
C ILE A 261 -2.92 -19.30 -9.37
N HIS A 262 -2.77 -18.15 -10.03
CA HIS A 262 -3.88 -17.26 -10.42
C HIS A 262 -4.97 -17.99 -11.19
N GLN A 263 -4.58 -18.78 -12.20
CA GLN A 263 -5.52 -19.61 -12.98
C GLN A 263 -6.33 -20.55 -12.09
N SER A 264 -5.68 -21.16 -11.10
CA SER A 264 -6.34 -22.15 -10.23
C SER A 264 -7.26 -21.51 -9.20
N CYS A 265 -7.00 -20.26 -8.78
CA CYS A 265 -7.76 -19.55 -7.74
C CYS A 265 -8.87 -18.68 -8.32
N ILE A 266 -8.56 -17.89 -9.36
CA ILE A 266 -9.42 -16.80 -9.87
C ILE A 266 -9.77 -16.99 -11.34
N MET A 267 -8.98 -17.71 -12.13
CA MET A 267 -9.06 -17.87 -13.57
C MET A 267 -8.57 -16.63 -14.34
N SER A 268 -9.18 -15.46 -14.14
CA SER A 268 -8.78 -14.18 -14.73
C SER A 268 -9.36 -13.02 -13.94
N ALA A 269 -8.69 -11.86 -13.97
CA ALA A 269 -9.22 -10.63 -13.39
C ALA A 269 -10.48 -10.14 -14.13
N PRO A 270 -11.33 -9.29 -13.50
CA PRO A 270 -12.60 -8.83 -14.08
C PRO A 270 -12.43 -8.21 -15.47
N THR A 271 -13.10 -8.74 -16.46
CA THR A 271 -12.97 -8.36 -17.88
C THR A 271 -13.29 -6.89 -18.13
N THR A 272 -14.40 -6.39 -17.56
CA THR A 272 -14.81 -4.98 -17.67
C THR A 272 -13.75 -4.04 -17.13
N SER A 273 -13.14 -4.39 -15.98
CA SER A 273 -12.05 -3.59 -15.38
C SER A 273 -10.82 -3.54 -16.27
N GLN A 274 -10.51 -4.64 -16.96
CA GLN A 274 -9.37 -4.68 -17.88
C GLN A 274 -9.57 -3.75 -19.09
N TYR A 275 -10.76 -3.71 -19.69
CA TYR A 275 -11.05 -2.76 -20.77
C TYR A 275 -11.02 -1.31 -20.31
N ALA A 276 -11.55 -1.03 -19.13
CA ALA A 276 -11.47 0.30 -18.52
C ALA A 276 -10.02 0.75 -18.27
N ALA A 277 -9.18 -0.17 -17.79
CA ALA A 277 -7.77 0.10 -17.50
C ALA A 277 -6.93 0.43 -18.72
N ILE A 278 -7.23 -0.13 -19.91
CA ILE A 278 -6.59 0.24 -21.15
C ILE A 278 -6.79 1.75 -21.42
N THR A 279 -8.01 2.25 -21.22
CA THR A 279 -8.30 3.67 -21.36
C THR A 279 -7.60 4.51 -20.30
N ALA A 280 -7.55 4.04 -19.06
CA ALA A 280 -6.84 4.71 -17.99
C ALA A 280 -5.37 4.95 -18.34
N LEU A 281 -4.66 3.91 -18.80
CA LEU A 281 -3.23 3.98 -19.15
C LEU A 281 -2.94 4.87 -20.38
N ARG A 282 -3.89 4.97 -21.30
CA ARG A 282 -3.73 5.76 -22.53
C ARG A 282 -4.07 7.22 -22.40
N GLN A 283 -4.98 7.59 -21.49
CA GLN A 283 -5.67 8.88 -21.57
C GLN A 283 -5.73 9.66 -20.26
N CYS A 284 -5.27 9.11 -19.12
CA CYS A 284 -5.54 9.73 -17.83
C CYS A 284 -4.28 10.17 -17.05
N ASP A 285 -3.16 10.41 -17.73
CA ASP A 285 -1.95 10.92 -17.06
C ASP A 285 -2.19 12.31 -16.41
N ASP A 286 -2.94 13.19 -17.08
CA ASP A 286 -3.35 14.50 -16.57
C ASP A 286 -4.24 14.41 -15.33
N GLN A 287 -5.08 13.39 -15.24
CA GLN A 287 -5.94 13.14 -14.09
C GLN A 287 -5.13 12.68 -12.88
N ILE A 288 -4.10 11.87 -13.10
CA ILE A 288 -3.15 11.48 -12.02
C ILE A 288 -2.46 12.73 -11.47
N GLU A 289 -1.96 13.60 -12.35
CA GLU A 289 -1.25 14.82 -11.97
C GLU A 289 -2.16 15.77 -11.19
N MET A 290 -3.39 15.96 -11.65
CA MET A 290 -4.39 16.77 -10.94
C MET A 290 -4.67 16.24 -9.53
N MET A 291 -4.89 14.92 -9.37
CA MET A 291 -5.12 14.30 -8.05
C MET A 291 -3.90 14.41 -7.15
N ARG A 292 -2.70 14.15 -7.69
CA ARG A 292 -1.43 14.28 -6.95
C ARG A 292 -1.22 15.70 -6.43
N ASP A 293 -1.46 16.72 -7.24
CA ASP A 293 -1.27 18.11 -6.87
C ASP A 293 -2.27 18.54 -5.79
N GLU A 294 -3.52 18.06 -5.85
CA GLU A 294 -4.51 18.29 -4.80
C GLU A 294 -4.10 17.58 -3.51
N TYR A 295 -3.69 16.31 -3.56
CA TYR A 295 -3.19 15.62 -2.38
C TYR A 295 -1.96 16.32 -1.77
N ASN A 296 -1.07 16.86 -2.57
CA ASN A 296 0.08 17.62 -2.08
C ASN A 296 -0.33 18.90 -1.32
N ARG A 297 -1.39 19.61 -1.77
CA ARG A 297 -1.94 20.77 -1.04
C ARG A 297 -2.50 20.35 0.32
N ARG A 298 -3.31 19.28 0.36
CA ARG A 298 -3.90 18.73 1.58
C ARG A 298 -2.84 18.21 2.54
N ARG A 299 -1.83 17.51 2.03
CA ARG A 299 -0.69 17.04 2.81
C ARG A 299 -0.01 18.16 3.57
N ARG A 300 0.35 19.23 2.87
CA ARG A 300 1.01 20.40 3.49
C ARG A 300 0.15 21.03 4.59
N TYR A 301 -1.15 21.14 4.35
CA TYR A 301 -2.08 21.65 5.35
C TYR A 301 -2.12 20.76 6.60
N VAL A 302 -2.31 19.45 6.42
CA VAL A 302 -2.46 18.52 7.54
C VAL A 302 -1.16 18.40 8.34
N VAL A 303 -0.01 18.27 7.69
CA VAL A 303 1.32 18.22 8.35
C VAL A 303 1.55 19.48 9.18
N LYS A 304 1.27 20.66 8.62
CA LYS A 304 1.40 21.93 9.34
C LYS A 304 0.49 21.97 10.57
N ALA A 305 -0.79 21.63 10.41
CA ALA A 305 -1.76 21.65 11.49
C ALA A 305 -1.39 20.69 12.63
N LEU A 306 -0.93 19.49 12.32
CA LEU A 306 -0.50 18.50 13.32
C LEU A 306 0.75 18.97 14.10
N ASN A 307 1.75 19.47 13.42
CA ASN A 307 2.97 19.98 14.09
C ASN A 307 2.68 21.21 14.95
N GLU A 308 1.80 22.12 14.51
CA GLU A 308 1.33 23.27 15.32
C GLU A 308 0.53 22.85 16.57
N MET A 309 -0.05 21.65 16.57
CA MET A 309 -0.70 21.06 17.73
C MET A 309 0.25 20.24 18.62
N GLY A 310 1.54 20.15 18.29
CA GLY A 310 2.51 19.34 19.03
C GLY A 310 2.46 17.84 18.73
N LEU A 311 1.68 17.38 17.76
CA LEU A 311 1.72 16.04 17.24
C LEU A 311 2.83 15.95 16.19
N THR A 312 4.05 15.66 16.63
CA THR A 312 5.23 15.62 15.74
C THR A 312 4.99 14.70 14.56
N CYS A 313 5.02 15.24 13.36
CA CYS A 313 4.84 14.54 12.12
C CYS A 313 5.94 14.93 11.14
N PHE A 314 6.73 13.93 10.67
CA PHE A 314 7.64 14.18 9.57
C PHE A 314 6.85 14.50 8.30
N GLU A 315 7.50 15.12 7.33
CA GLU A 315 6.86 15.46 6.06
C GLU A 315 6.87 14.26 5.11
N PRO A 316 5.75 13.51 4.97
CA PRO A 316 5.72 12.36 4.07
C PRO A 316 5.79 12.84 2.63
N ARG A 317 6.55 12.12 1.80
CA ARG A 317 6.68 12.44 0.38
C ARG A 317 5.99 11.46 -0.55
N GLY A 318 5.21 10.52 0.03
CA GLY A 318 4.47 9.53 -0.75
C GLY A 318 3.10 9.19 -0.17
N ALA A 319 2.31 8.47 -0.95
CA ALA A 319 0.95 8.03 -0.63
C ALA A 319 0.01 9.22 -0.31
N PHE A 320 -1.01 9.00 0.50
CA PHE A 320 -1.91 10.05 1.00
C PHE A 320 -2.17 9.91 2.51
N TYR A 321 -1.10 9.57 3.26
CA TYR A 321 -1.14 9.40 4.70
C TYR A 321 -0.12 10.28 5.39
N VAL A 322 -0.45 10.66 6.62
CA VAL A 322 0.48 11.16 7.63
C VAL A 322 0.51 10.20 8.82
N PHE A 323 1.64 10.17 9.52
CA PHE A 323 1.86 9.26 10.65
C PHE A 323 2.43 10.03 11.85
N PRO A 324 1.62 10.92 12.47
CA PRO A 324 2.06 11.73 13.60
C PRO A 324 2.29 10.89 14.85
N SER A 325 3.27 11.30 15.65
CA SER A 325 3.45 10.79 17.01
C SER A 325 2.34 11.32 17.94
N ILE A 326 1.78 10.41 18.73
CA ILE A 326 0.77 10.72 19.75
C ILE A 326 1.35 10.61 21.17
N GLN A 327 2.66 10.49 21.30
CA GLN A 327 3.35 10.26 22.59
C GLN A 327 3.12 11.38 23.60
N ILE A 328 2.81 12.60 23.15
CA ILE A 328 2.45 13.73 24.04
C ILE A 328 1.25 13.40 24.95
N SER A 329 0.39 12.46 24.56
CA SER A 329 -0.79 12.07 25.32
C SER A 329 -0.48 11.10 26.46
N GLY A 330 0.65 10.37 26.40
CA GLY A 330 0.96 9.26 27.29
C GLY A 330 0.08 8.03 27.13
N LEU A 331 -0.85 8.02 26.17
CA LEU A 331 -1.76 6.93 25.88
C LEU A 331 -1.14 5.94 24.87
N THR A 332 -1.62 4.70 24.87
CA THR A 332 -1.38 3.78 23.75
C THR A 332 -2.08 4.27 22.50
N SER A 333 -1.60 3.87 21.32
CA SER A 333 -2.19 4.27 20.06
C SER A 333 -3.67 3.88 19.94
N SER A 334 -4.05 2.72 20.50
CA SER A 334 -5.45 2.27 20.52
C SER A 334 -6.32 3.14 21.44
N GLU A 335 -5.86 3.42 22.67
CA GLU A 335 -6.59 4.27 23.62
C GLU A 335 -6.79 5.69 23.08
N PHE A 336 -5.73 6.28 22.51
CA PHE A 336 -5.82 7.61 21.90
C PHE A 336 -6.87 7.66 20.78
N CYS A 337 -6.82 6.71 19.85
CA CYS A 337 -7.77 6.67 18.73
C CYS A 337 -9.20 6.40 19.19
N GLU A 338 -9.39 5.55 20.20
CA GLU A 338 -10.72 5.22 20.74
C GLU A 338 -11.34 6.38 21.51
N GLN A 339 -10.55 7.11 22.32
CA GLN A 339 -11.01 8.31 23.03
C GLN A 339 -11.34 9.45 22.04
N LEU A 340 -10.47 9.72 21.08
CA LEU A 340 -10.71 10.72 20.04
C LEU A 340 -12.00 10.42 19.26
N LEU A 341 -12.24 9.16 18.91
CA LEU A 341 -13.47 8.75 18.23
C LEU A 341 -14.69 9.00 19.09
N ARG A 342 -14.68 8.59 20.37
CA ARG A 342 -15.83 8.71 21.28
C ARG A 342 -16.14 10.15 21.66
N GLU A 343 -15.13 10.97 21.90
CA GLU A 343 -15.30 12.33 22.44
C GLU A 343 -15.47 13.37 21.36
N LYS A 344 -14.85 13.17 20.18
CA LYS A 344 -14.81 14.16 19.10
C LYS A 344 -15.32 13.65 17.75
N GLU A 345 -15.78 12.41 17.70
CA GLU A 345 -16.29 11.80 16.46
C GLU A 345 -15.30 11.91 15.29
N VAL A 346 -14.00 11.69 15.57
CA VAL A 346 -12.95 11.64 14.56
C VAL A 346 -12.29 10.26 14.60
N ALA A 347 -12.45 9.50 13.51
CA ALA A 347 -11.85 8.18 13.38
C ALA A 347 -10.52 8.26 12.64
N ILE A 348 -9.45 7.87 13.33
CA ILE A 348 -8.10 7.65 12.79
C ILE A 348 -7.65 6.24 13.15
N ILE A 349 -6.58 5.74 12.56
CA ILE A 349 -6.16 4.36 12.78
C ILE A 349 -4.94 4.32 13.72
N PRO A 350 -4.98 3.52 14.79
CA PRO A 350 -3.83 3.36 15.67
C PRO A 350 -2.64 2.80 14.92
N GLY A 351 -1.46 3.32 15.22
CA GLY A 351 -0.22 2.89 14.56
C GLY A 351 0.11 1.42 14.81
N SER A 352 -0.25 0.89 15.99
CA SER A 352 -0.10 -0.53 16.33
C SER A 352 -0.84 -1.50 15.39
N ALA A 353 -1.84 -1.01 14.63
CA ALA A 353 -2.50 -1.82 13.61
C ALA A 353 -1.59 -2.12 12.40
N PHE A 354 -0.47 -1.43 12.25
CA PHE A 354 0.50 -1.57 11.16
C PHE A 354 1.80 -2.26 11.58
N GLY A 355 1.80 -2.92 12.73
CA GLY A 355 2.94 -3.58 13.32
C GLY A 355 3.33 -2.98 14.68
N ALA A 356 4.14 -3.72 15.44
CA ALA A 356 4.52 -3.34 16.80
C ALA A 356 5.30 -2.00 16.83
N SER A 357 6.10 -1.73 15.80
CA SER A 357 6.88 -0.48 15.68
C SER A 357 6.02 0.75 15.37
N GLY A 358 4.74 0.56 15.05
CA GLY A 358 3.78 1.63 14.90
C GLY A 358 3.17 2.15 16.19
N GLU A 359 3.46 1.52 17.36
CA GLU A 359 2.97 2.00 18.64
C GLU A 359 3.51 3.39 18.97
N GLY A 360 2.68 4.25 19.57
CA GLY A 360 2.97 5.65 19.82
C GLY A 360 2.70 6.60 18.63
N TYR A 361 2.14 6.05 17.55
CA TYR A 361 1.74 6.80 16.33
C TYR A 361 0.28 6.55 15.97
N ALA A 362 -0.26 7.39 15.07
CA ALA A 362 -1.57 7.17 14.45
C ALA A 362 -1.51 7.47 12.96
N ARG A 363 -2.23 6.69 12.13
CA ARG A 363 -2.35 6.99 10.70
C ARG A 363 -3.57 7.84 10.42
N ILE A 364 -3.36 8.93 9.69
CA ILE A 364 -4.39 9.83 9.19
C ILE A 364 -4.30 9.86 7.66
N SER A 365 -5.40 9.59 6.97
CA SER A 365 -5.51 9.80 5.53
C SER A 365 -5.91 11.25 5.24
N TYR A 366 -5.26 11.89 4.27
CA TYR A 366 -5.68 13.19 3.74
C TYR A 366 -6.38 13.11 2.38
N ALA A 367 -6.78 11.90 1.98
CA ALA A 367 -7.64 11.68 0.82
C ALA A 367 -9.11 11.98 1.16
N TYR A 368 -9.38 13.21 1.61
CA TYR A 368 -10.70 13.73 1.99
C TYR A 368 -10.81 15.20 1.60
N SER A 369 -12.05 15.72 1.49
CA SER A 369 -12.26 17.12 1.19
C SER A 369 -11.59 18.05 2.20
N VAL A 370 -11.22 19.25 1.77
CA VAL A 370 -10.57 20.26 2.63
C VAL A 370 -11.44 20.58 3.84
N ASP A 371 -12.76 20.68 3.67
CA ASP A 371 -13.69 20.97 4.76
C ASP A 371 -13.71 19.88 5.83
N HIS A 372 -13.68 18.60 5.41
CA HIS A 372 -13.56 17.47 6.34
C HIS A 372 -12.22 17.50 7.09
N LEU A 373 -11.12 17.77 6.39
CA LEU A 373 -9.80 17.88 7.01
C LEU A 373 -9.72 19.04 8.00
N GLN A 374 -10.27 20.20 7.67
CA GLN A 374 -10.32 21.36 8.56
C GLN A 374 -11.13 21.07 9.83
N THR A 375 -12.31 20.46 9.66
CA THR A 375 -13.18 20.11 10.79
C THR A 375 -12.50 19.06 11.68
N ALA A 376 -11.86 18.04 11.10
CA ALA A 376 -11.15 17.04 11.86
C ALA A 376 -9.94 17.63 12.62
N MET A 377 -9.13 18.48 11.98
CA MET A 377 -7.99 19.12 12.64
C MET A 377 -8.47 20.04 13.81
N LYS A 378 -9.60 20.73 13.66
CA LYS A 378 -10.21 21.51 14.75
C LYS A 378 -10.61 20.60 15.91
N ARG A 379 -11.32 19.51 15.65
CA ARG A 379 -11.77 18.55 16.69
C ARG A 379 -10.59 17.86 17.39
N ILE A 380 -9.51 17.53 16.66
CA ILE A 380 -8.28 17.00 17.25
C ILE A 380 -7.64 18.05 18.19
N ARG A 381 -7.55 19.30 17.78
CA ARG A 381 -7.03 20.40 18.63
C ARG A 381 -7.85 20.55 19.91
N GLU A 382 -9.18 20.55 19.81
CA GLU A 382 -10.08 20.62 20.95
C GLU A 382 -9.85 19.44 21.91
N PHE A 383 -9.73 18.21 21.39
CA PHE A 383 -9.42 17.01 22.15
C PHE A 383 -8.11 17.16 22.93
N LEU A 384 -7.03 17.54 22.27
CA LEU A 384 -5.72 17.71 22.89
C LEU A 384 -5.74 18.81 23.97
N THR A 385 -6.49 19.89 23.74
CA THR A 385 -6.60 21.03 24.68
C THR A 385 -7.40 20.66 25.92
N GLU A 386 -8.52 19.96 25.76
CA GLU A 386 -9.40 19.53 26.85
C GLU A 386 -8.71 18.54 27.78
N HIS A 387 -7.84 17.68 27.22
CA HIS A 387 -7.00 16.77 28.01
C HIS A 387 -5.74 17.42 28.61
N GLY A 388 -5.50 18.70 28.32
CA GLY A 388 -4.36 19.46 28.86
C GLY A 388 -3.00 19.08 28.27
N TRP A 389 -2.98 18.36 27.15
CA TRP A 389 -1.73 17.97 26.49
C TRP A 389 -1.12 19.12 25.66
N ILE A 390 -1.92 20.09 25.31
CA ILE A 390 -1.47 21.35 24.68
C ILE A 390 -2.11 22.56 25.35
N LYS A 391 -1.44 23.73 25.23
CA LYS A 391 -2.00 25.00 25.72
C LYS A 391 -3.09 25.51 24.79
N LYS A 392 -4.04 26.25 25.40
CA LYS A 392 -5.11 26.95 24.65
C LYS A 392 -4.54 27.98 23.69
#